data_1fdb95a5b94dc6e8684a57dc9d136ca4
#
_entry.id   1fdb95a5b94dc6e8684a57dc9d136ca4
#
_cell.length_a   1.000
_cell.length_b   1.000
_cell.length_c   1.000
_cell.angle_alpha   90.00
_cell.angle_beta   90.00
_cell.angle_gamma   90.00
#
_symmetry.space_group_name_H-M   'P 1'
#
loop_
_entity.id
_entity.type
_entity.pdbx_description
1 polymer ?
#
loop_
_entity_poly.entity_id
_entity_poly.type
_entity_poly.pdbx_seq_one_letter_code
_entity_poly.pdbx_strand_id
1 'polypeptide(L)'
;MTTSETGPILDPLEDLLDVLDLLPVGSAHITVDGPVADEGSDLGGSDADVFIGRSQPMPHGRVFGGQVLAQSVIAAGRTVEDLADAKERPRRIHSLHGYFLRPGDSNHRIRFAVERLRDGHSFSARRVHAIQFGK
;
A
#
# COMPACT_ATOMS: atom_id res chain seq x y z
N MET A 1 -29.09 -25.29 -15.52
CA MET A 1 -28.11 -24.72 -16.44
C MET A 1 -27.56 -23.45 -15.80
N THR A 2 -26.43 -23.55 -15.17
CA THR A 2 -25.70 -22.39 -14.68
C THR A 2 -24.83 -21.90 -15.83
N THR A 3 -25.23 -20.81 -16.47
CA THR A 3 -24.33 -20.04 -17.33
C THR A 3 -23.26 -19.44 -16.43
N SER A 4 -22.07 -19.99 -16.47
CA SER A 4 -20.88 -19.32 -15.96
C SER A 4 -20.65 -18.12 -16.87
N GLU A 5 -21.06 -16.95 -16.43
CA GLU A 5 -20.57 -15.69 -17.00
C GLU A 5 -19.08 -15.64 -16.72
N THR A 6 -18.30 -16.14 -17.68
CA THR A 6 -16.89 -15.82 -17.79
C THR A 6 -16.88 -14.35 -18.17
N GLY A 7 -16.62 -13.47 -17.20
CA GLY A 7 -16.34 -12.07 -17.49
C GLY A 7 -15.19 -11.98 -18.52
N PRO A 8 -15.02 -10.85 -19.22
CA PRO A 8 -13.99 -10.71 -20.22
C PRO A 8 -12.63 -11.08 -19.60
N ILE A 9 -11.94 -12.03 -20.23
CA ILE A 9 -10.56 -12.37 -19.87
C ILE A 9 -9.73 -11.15 -20.22
N LEU A 10 -9.33 -10.39 -19.20
CA LEU A 10 -8.42 -9.26 -19.38
C LEU A 10 -7.09 -9.79 -19.92
N ASP A 11 -6.48 -9.02 -20.83
CA ASP A 11 -5.09 -9.24 -21.20
C ASP A 11 -4.22 -9.24 -19.92
N PRO A 12 -3.27 -10.17 -19.76
CA PRO A 12 -2.46 -10.24 -18.53
C PRO A 12 -1.73 -8.94 -18.18
N LEU A 13 -1.31 -8.18 -19.17
CA LEU A 13 -0.68 -6.88 -18.94
C LEU A 13 -1.70 -5.84 -18.46
N GLU A 14 -2.88 -5.79 -19.07
CA GLU A 14 -3.96 -4.90 -18.64
C GLU A 14 -4.40 -5.22 -17.21
N ASP A 15 -4.51 -6.50 -16.89
CA ASP A 15 -4.84 -6.95 -15.53
C ASP A 15 -3.77 -6.55 -14.51
N LEU A 16 -2.50 -6.69 -14.84
CA LEU A 16 -1.40 -6.23 -14.00
C LEU A 16 -1.44 -4.72 -13.78
N LEU A 17 -1.62 -3.95 -14.85
CA LEU A 17 -1.69 -2.48 -14.76
C LEU A 17 -2.86 -2.03 -13.90
N ASP A 18 -4.01 -2.70 -14.02
CA ASP A 18 -5.17 -2.41 -13.19
C ASP A 18 -4.96 -2.76 -11.72
N VAL A 19 -4.29 -3.88 -11.41
CA VAL A 19 -3.90 -4.24 -10.04
C VAL A 19 -2.97 -3.19 -9.41
N LEU A 20 -2.09 -2.59 -10.21
CA LEU A 20 -1.15 -1.56 -9.75
C LEU A 20 -1.76 -0.14 -9.74
N ASP A 21 -2.92 0.05 -10.34
CA ASP A 21 -3.64 1.33 -10.32
C ASP A 21 -4.47 1.48 -9.06
N LEU A 22 -3.81 1.88 -7.97
CA LEU A 22 -4.43 2.03 -6.67
C LEU A 22 -5.37 3.24 -6.62
N LEU A 23 -6.50 3.08 -5.93
CA LEU A 23 -7.46 4.15 -5.69
C LEU A 23 -7.08 4.93 -4.43
N PRO A 24 -6.79 6.25 -4.51
CA PRO A 24 -6.62 7.07 -3.32
C PRO A 24 -7.96 7.27 -2.62
N VAL A 25 -8.00 7.09 -1.30
CA VAL A 25 -9.25 7.20 -0.52
C VAL A 25 -9.17 8.22 0.61
N GLY A 26 -8.08 8.94 0.74
CA GLY A 26 -7.91 10.01 1.73
C GLY A 26 -6.78 9.75 2.71
N SER A 27 -6.93 10.27 3.92
CA SER A 27 -5.96 10.11 5.01
C SER A 27 -6.61 9.41 6.21
N ALA A 28 -5.79 8.72 6.97
CA ALA A 28 -6.18 8.10 8.23
C ALA A 28 -5.12 8.36 9.30
N HIS A 29 -5.55 8.42 10.54
CA HIS A 29 -4.64 8.47 11.68
C HIS A 29 -4.31 7.05 12.13
N ILE A 30 -3.03 6.70 12.14
CA ILE A 30 -2.57 5.39 12.61
C ILE A 30 -2.06 5.54 14.02
N THR A 31 -2.74 4.90 14.97
CA THR A 31 -2.22 4.73 16.33
C THR A 31 -1.39 3.46 16.36
N VAL A 32 -0.16 3.57 16.84
CA VAL A 32 0.66 2.40 17.14
C VAL A 32 0.35 1.98 18.57
N ASP A 33 -0.34 0.86 18.72
CA ASP A 33 -0.50 0.22 20.02
C ASP A 33 0.85 -0.36 20.45
N GLY A 34 1.62 0.42 21.20
CA GLY A 34 2.85 0.00 21.82
C GLY A 34 2.69 -0.11 23.34
N PRO A 35 3.44 -1.00 24.03
CA PRO A 35 3.43 -1.03 25.46
C PRO A 35 4.03 0.27 26.01
N VAL A 36 3.22 0.99 26.78
CA VAL A 36 3.57 2.10 27.67
C VAL A 36 4.09 3.36 26.99
N ALA A 37 3.16 4.25 26.69
CA ALA A 37 3.48 5.66 26.61
C ALA A 37 3.86 6.15 28.02
N ASP A 38 5.06 6.66 28.16
CA ASP A 38 5.42 7.49 29.30
C ASP A 38 4.52 8.75 29.27
N GLU A 39 3.90 9.08 30.40
CA GLU A 39 3.00 10.25 30.47
C GLU A 39 3.78 11.52 30.11
N GLY A 40 3.62 11.97 28.88
CA GLY A 40 4.28 13.18 28.37
C GLY A 40 4.92 13.06 26.99
N SER A 41 5.06 11.87 26.45
CA SER A 41 5.40 11.72 25.04
C SER A 41 4.11 11.75 24.22
N ASP A 42 3.98 12.73 23.36
CA ASP A 42 3.03 12.72 22.26
C ASP A 42 3.45 11.60 21.29
N LEU A 43 3.30 10.37 21.73
CA LEU A 43 3.40 9.19 20.89
C LEU A 43 2.12 9.07 20.08
N GLY A 44 1.70 10.22 19.57
CA GLY A 44 0.61 10.34 18.64
C GLY A 44 0.86 9.41 17.48
N GLY A 45 -0.16 8.76 17.04
CA GLY A 45 -0.15 8.08 15.76
C GLY A 45 0.29 9.05 14.68
N SER A 46 0.69 8.53 13.55
CA SER A 46 1.02 9.34 12.38
C SER A 46 -0.15 9.38 11.42
N ASP A 47 -0.29 10.49 10.73
CA ASP A 47 -1.21 10.59 9.60
C ASP A 47 -0.66 9.76 8.44
N ALA A 48 -1.53 9.01 7.80
CA ALA A 48 -1.18 8.18 6.67
C ALA A 48 -2.05 8.53 5.47
N ASP A 49 -1.45 8.53 4.28
CA ASP A 49 -2.18 8.54 3.03
C ASP A 49 -2.69 7.11 2.76
N VAL A 50 -3.96 6.96 2.42
CA VAL A 50 -4.58 5.65 2.25
C VAL A 50 -4.96 5.42 0.80
N PHE A 51 -4.56 4.26 0.30
CA PHE A 51 -4.91 3.75 -1.02
C PHE A 51 -5.59 2.39 -0.90
N ILE A 52 -6.42 2.06 -1.87
CA ILE A 52 -7.04 0.73 -1.98
C ILE A 52 -6.62 0.11 -3.30
N GLY A 53 -6.21 -1.16 -3.24
CA GLY A 53 -5.92 -1.99 -4.39
C GLY A 53 -6.72 -3.28 -4.38
N ARG A 54 -7.05 -3.78 -5.57
CA ARG A 54 -7.59 -5.12 -5.72
C ARG A 54 -6.47 -6.16 -5.73
N SER A 55 -6.83 -7.40 -5.57
CA SER A 55 -5.91 -8.54 -5.69
C SER A 55 -6.20 -9.34 -6.95
N GLN A 56 -5.16 -9.92 -7.53
CA GLN A 56 -5.35 -10.93 -8.57
C GLN A 56 -5.92 -12.20 -7.94
N PRO A 57 -6.88 -12.86 -8.61
CA PRO A 57 -7.37 -14.16 -8.16
C PRO A 57 -6.23 -15.18 -8.10
N MET A 58 -6.17 -15.92 -7.02
CA MET A 58 -5.18 -16.99 -6.83
C MET A 58 -5.91 -18.30 -6.50
N PRO A 59 -5.50 -19.44 -7.10
CA PRO A 59 -6.20 -20.71 -6.90
C PRO A 59 -6.31 -21.16 -5.44
N HIS A 60 -5.34 -20.80 -4.62
CA HIS A 60 -5.31 -21.12 -3.18
C HIS A 60 -5.89 -20.01 -2.29
N GLY A 61 -6.45 -18.94 -2.87
CA GLY A 61 -7.10 -17.84 -2.14
C GLY A 61 -6.17 -16.91 -1.38
N ARG A 62 -4.86 -17.09 -1.45
CA ARG A 62 -3.87 -16.22 -0.79
C ARG A 62 -3.27 -15.22 -1.77
N VAL A 63 -3.10 -14.00 -1.33
CA VAL A 63 -2.45 -12.96 -2.14
C VAL A 63 -0.98 -13.33 -2.40
N PHE A 64 -0.53 -13.13 -3.63
CA PHE A 64 0.88 -13.23 -3.96
C PHE A 64 1.67 -12.10 -3.30
N GLY A 65 2.71 -12.46 -2.54
CA GLY A 65 3.50 -11.49 -1.79
C GLY A 65 4.15 -10.41 -2.66
N GLY A 66 4.59 -10.77 -3.86
CA GLY A 66 5.15 -9.82 -4.82
C GLY A 66 4.14 -8.76 -5.28
N GLN A 67 2.85 -9.10 -5.37
CA GLN A 67 1.79 -8.14 -5.65
C GLN A 67 1.69 -7.10 -4.53
N VAL A 68 1.69 -7.53 -3.28
CA VAL A 68 1.61 -6.62 -2.12
C VAL A 68 2.81 -5.67 -2.08
N LEU A 69 4.01 -6.18 -2.33
CA LEU A 69 5.22 -5.36 -2.41
C LEU A 69 5.14 -4.34 -3.54
N ALA A 70 4.72 -4.76 -4.74
CA ALA A 70 4.58 -3.86 -5.88
C ALA A 70 3.54 -2.76 -5.63
N GLN A 71 2.37 -3.11 -5.08
CA GLN A 71 1.34 -2.15 -4.70
C GLN A 71 1.82 -1.19 -3.62
N SER A 72 2.60 -1.67 -2.66
CA SER A 72 3.21 -0.83 -1.61
C SER A 72 4.19 0.19 -2.20
N VAL A 73 4.99 -0.22 -3.18
CA VAL A 73 5.90 0.69 -3.92
C VAL A 73 5.12 1.77 -4.66
N ILE A 74 4.03 1.41 -5.33
CA ILE A 74 3.17 2.37 -6.03
C ILE A 74 2.54 3.36 -5.05
N ALA A 75 1.96 2.86 -3.95
CA ALA A 75 1.36 3.70 -2.92
C ALA A 75 2.37 4.70 -2.32
N ALA A 76 3.54 4.21 -1.92
CA ALA A 76 4.62 5.05 -1.39
C ALA A 76 5.11 6.06 -2.43
N GLY A 77 5.30 5.62 -3.68
CA GLY A 77 5.77 6.46 -4.78
C GLY A 77 4.86 7.65 -5.04
N ARG A 78 3.55 7.44 -5.04
CA ARG A 78 2.56 8.53 -5.22
C ARG A 78 2.71 9.61 -4.16
N THR A 79 3.00 9.26 -2.91
CA THR A 79 3.22 10.27 -1.84
C THR A 79 4.55 11.02 -2.00
N VAL A 80 5.50 10.47 -2.70
CA VAL A 80 6.77 11.13 -3.04
C VAL A 80 6.60 12.05 -4.24
N GLU A 81 5.80 11.66 -5.22
CA GLU A 81 5.47 12.47 -6.39
C GLU A 81 4.65 13.72 -6.04
N ASP A 82 3.93 13.70 -4.92
CA ASP A 82 3.17 14.85 -4.39
C ASP A 82 4.05 15.92 -3.73
N LEU A 83 5.34 15.69 -3.55
CA LEU A 83 6.22 16.68 -2.95
C LEU A 83 6.36 17.91 -3.86
N ALA A 84 6.46 19.10 -3.24
CA ALA A 84 6.51 20.36 -3.96
C ALA A 84 7.68 20.45 -4.96
N ASP A 85 8.79 19.78 -4.64
CA ASP A 85 10.01 19.76 -5.47
C ASP A 85 10.14 18.51 -6.36
N ALA A 86 9.09 17.69 -6.45
CA ALA A 86 9.15 16.38 -7.14
C ALA A 86 9.49 16.49 -8.64
N LYS A 87 9.10 17.59 -9.29
CA LYS A 87 9.40 17.82 -10.71
C LYS A 87 10.87 18.16 -10.93
N GLU A 88 11.44 19.02 -10.07
CA GLU A 88 12.83 19.46 -10.14
C GLU A 88 13.79 18.40 -9.57
N ARG A 89 13.30 17.62 -8.61
CA ARG A 89 14.07 16.60 -7.89
C ARG A 89 13.30 15.29 -7.79
N PRO A 90 13.14 14.58 -8.91
CA PRO A 90 12.46 13.31 -8.89
C PRO A 90 13.24 12.30 -8.04
N ARG A 91 12.56 11.72 -7.05
CA ARG A 91 13.15 10.69 -6.19
C ARG A 91 12.67 9.32 -6.66
N ARG A 92 13.61 8.48 -7.03
CA ARG A 92 13.33 7.10 -7.43
C ARG A 92 13.56 6.16 -6.26
N ILE A 93 12.81 5.09 -6.20
CA ILE A 93 13.03 4.03 -5.22
C ILE A 93 14.43 3.43 -5.42
N HIS A 94 15.18 3.29 -4.32
CA HIS A 94 16.49 2.65 -4.33
C HIS A 94 16.61 1.48 -3.35
N SER A 95 15.70 1.37 -2.41
CA SER A 95 15.67 0.26 -1.46
C SER A 95 14.26 -0.01 -0.96
N LEU A 96 13.98 -1.27 -0.70
CA LEU A 96 12.73 -1.75 -0.14
C LEU A 96 13.05 -2.86 0.86
N HIS A 97 12.39 -2.80 2.02
CA HIS A 97 12.43 -3.84 3.02
C HIS A 97 11.00 -4.15 3.44
N GLY A 98 10.62 -5.41 3.48
CA GLY A 98 9.26 -5.80 3.82
C GLY A 98 9.19 -7.00 4.74
N TYR A 99 8.18 -7.01 5.61
CA TYR A 99 7.83 -8.12 6.47
C TYR A 99 6.43 -8.62 6.14
N PHE A 100 6.30 -9.91 5.89
CA PHE A 100 5.02 -10.58 5.75
C PHE A 100 4.59 -11.14 7.09
N LEU A 101 3.64 -10.47 7.73
CA LEU A 101 3.20 -10.84 9.07
C LEU A 101 2.03 -11.82 9.05
N ARG A 102 1.20 -11.75 8.00
CA ARG A 102 -0.01 -12.56 7.82
C ARG A 102 -0.28 -12.83 6.36
N PRO A 103 -0.91 -13.97 6.02
CA PRO A 103 -1.39 -14.21 4.66
C PRO A 103 -2.53 -13.25 4.33
N GLY A 104 -2.53 -12.70 3.11
CA GLY A 104 -3.63 -11.91 2.57
C GLY A 104 -4.65 -12.80 1.85
N ASP A 105 -5.91 -12.37 1.87
CA ASP A 105 -7.01 -13.01 1.15
C ASP A 105 -7.17 -12.39 -0.24
N SER A 106 -6.99 -13.17 -1.30
CA SER A 106 -7.06 -12.68 -2.68
C SER A 106 -8.48 -12.30 -3.13
N ASN A 107 -9.51 -12.64 -2.35
CA ASN A 107 -10.89 -12.27 -2.63
C ASN A 107 -11.29 -10.91 -2.07
N HIS A 108 -10.38 -10.24 -1.35
CA HIS A 108 -10.66 -8.97 -0.72
C HIS A 108 -9.63 -7.91 -1.14
N ARG A 109 -10.08 -6.67 -1.16
CA ARG A 109 -9.20 -5.52 -1.41
C ARG A 109 -8.23 -5.33 -0.26
N ILE A 110 -7.08 -4.74 -0.59
CA ILE A 110 -6.04 -4.39 0.38
C ILE A 110 -6.02 -2.87 0.53
N ARG A 111 -5.95 -2.40 1.76
CA ARG A 111 -5.67 -1.00 2.08
C ARG A 111 -4.18 -0.84 2.30
N PHE A 112 -3.62 0.19 1.71
CA PHE A 112 -2.23 0.57 1.87
C PHE A 112 -2.19 1.92 2.57
N ALA A 113 -1.79 1.92 3.83
CA ALA A 113 -1.63 3.12 4.63
C ALA A 113 -0.16 3.55 4.60
N VAL A 114 0.12 4.71 4.04
CA VAL A 114 1.47 5.22 3.80
C VAL A 114 1.79 6.31 4.79
N GLU A 115 2.75 6.07 5.67
CA GLU A 115 3.30 7.08 6.58
C GLU A 115 4.51 7.76 5.93
N ARG A 116 4.51 9.07 5.94
CA ARG A 116 5.64 9.89 5.47
C ARG A 116 6.65 10.04 6.61
N LEU A 117 7.62 9.13 6.69
CA LEU A 117 8.58 9.12 7.79
C LEU A 117 9.59 10.28 7.69
N ARG A 118 10.03 10.59 6.48
CA ARG A 118 10.98 11.65 6.24
C ARG A 118 10.94 12.14 4.81
N ASP A 119 11.04 13.44 4.64
CA ASP A 119 11.31 14.11 3.37
C ASP A 119 12.49 15.05 3.56
N GLY A 120 13.67 14.54 3.26
CA GLY A 120 14.90 15.30 3.28
C GLY A 120 15.19 15.99 1.96
N HIS A 121 16.31 16.67 1.86
CA HIS A 121 16.72 17.34 0.63
C HIS A 121 16.95 16.37 -0.53
N SER A 122 17.52 15.18 -0.27
CA SER A 122 17.87 14.18 -1.29
C SER A 122 17.12 12.87 -1.14
N PHE A 123 16.66 12.53 0.06
CA PHE A 123 16.04 11.25 0.36
C PHE A 123 14.67 11.43 0.98
N SER A 124 13.77 10.54 0.59
CA SER A 124 12.46 10.35 1.23
C SER A 124 12.36 8.93 1.78
N ALA A 125 11.70 8.79 2.94
CA ALA A 125 11.41 7.49 3.54
C ALA A 125 9.92 7.35 3.79
N ARG A 126 9.40 6.19 3.47
CA ARG A 126 7.99 5.82 3.64
C ARG A 126 7.89 4.48 4.36
N ARG A 127 6.85 4.34 5.18
CA ARG A 127 6.43 3.07 5.73
C ARG A 127 5.01 2.78 5.24
N VAL A 128 4.80 1.58 4.71
CA VAL A 128 3.52 1.16 4.19
C VAL A 128 3.00 -0.01 5.01
N HIS A 129 1.76 0.10 5.46
CA HIS A 129 1.02 -0.98 6.07
C HIS A 129 -0.02 -1.48 5.08
N ALA A 130 0.11 -2.74 4.67
CA ALA A 130 -0.90 -3.43 3.88
C ALA A 130 -1.87 -4.11 4.83
N ILE A 131 -3.14 -3.73 4.77
CA ILE A 131 -4.14 -4.05 5.79
C ILE A 131 -5.35 -4.69 5.13
N GLN A 132 -5.79 -5.81 5.71
CA GLN A 132 -7.11 -6.41 5.46
C GLN A 132 -7.77 -6.71 6.80
N PHE A 133 -9.11 -6.57 6.88
CA PHE A 133 -9.90 -6.86 8.09
C PHE A 133 -9.39 -6.13 9.35
N GLY A 134 -8.87 -4.91 9.18
CA GLY A 134 -8.35 -4.10 10.28
C GLY A 134 -7.01 -4.58 10.87
N LYS A 135 -6.32 -5.48 10.17
CA LYS A 135 -5.04 -6.07 10.62
C LYS A 135 -4.01 -6.03 9.53
#